data_bd0af5f60be420c2639db2d9190bda70
#
_entry.id   bd0af5f60be420c2639db2d9190bda70
#
_cell.length_a   1.000
_cell.length_b   1.000
_cell.length_c   1.000
_cell.angle_alpha   90.00
_cell.angle_beta   90.00
_cell.angle_gamma   90.00
#
_symmetry.space_group_name_H-M   'P 1'
#
loop_
_entity.id
_entity.type
_entity.pdbx_description
1 polymer ?
#
loop_
_entity_poly.entity_id
_entity_poly.type
_entity_poly.pdbx_seq_one_letter_code
_entity_poly.pdbx_strand_id
1 'polypeptide(L)'
;MCKSEIFARILNVVSMETEVEIEQILSSSKETDVVDARYLLVFFLAQNGLYPPTIALYINKTKRSVNYILSNFNSRLKQGKIMGIYMEKIRKSLGND
;
A
#
# COMPACT_ATOMS: atom_id res chain seq x y z
N MET A 1 -14.10 -0.34 13.47
CA MET A 1 -12.95 -1.22 13.22
C MET A 1 -11.68 -0.57 13.70
N CYS A 2 -10.85 -1.26 14.44
CA CYS A 2 -9.62 -0.65 14.97
C CYS A 2 -8.52 -0.60 13.88
N LYS A 3 -7.50 0.22 14.14
CA LYS A 3 -6.45 0.44 13.16
C LYS A 3 -5.70 -0.83 12.77
N SER A 4 -5.47 -1.71 13.72
CA SER A 4 -4.76 -2.96 13.44
C SER A 4 -5.56 -3.88 12.53
N GLU A 5 -6.87 -3.89 12.66
CA GLU A 5 -7.74 -4.66 11.79
C GLU A 5 -7.78 -4.07 10.39
N ILE A 6 -7.83 -2.74 10.29
CA ILE A 6 -7.79 -2.05 9.00
C ILE A 6 -6.48 -2.38 8.30
N PHE A 7 -5.38 -2.31 9.02
CA PHE A 7 -4.06 -2.62 8.47
C PHE A 7 -4.00 -4.05 7.94
N ALA A 8 -4.43 -5.01 8.77
CA ALA A 8 -4.36 -6.42 8.38
C ALA A 8 -5.22 -6.70 7.15
N ARG A 9 -6.40 -6.12 7.09
CA ARG A 9 -7.32 -6.32 5.97
C ARG A 9 -6.73 -5.77 4.68
N ILE A 10 -6.24 -4.53 4.72
CA ILE A 10 -5.68 -3.89 3.52
C ILE A 10 -4.41 -4.61 3.08
N LEU A 11 -3.55 -4.98 4.01
CA LEU A 11 -2.33 -5.72 3.70
C LEU A 11 -2.64 -7.04 2.98
N ASN A 12 -3.61 -7.78 3.48
CA ASN A 12 -4.01 -9.04 2.86
C ASN A 12 -4.57 -8.83 1.46
N VAL A 13 -5.41 -7.82 1.27
CA VAL A 13 -5.98 -7.54 -0.04
C VAL A 13 -4.91 -7.12 -1.03
N VAL A 14 -3.99 -6.24 -0.60
CA VAL A 14 -2.89 -5.80 -1.48
C VAL A 14 -2.03 -6.99 -1.88
N SER A 15 -1.70 -7.86 -0.93
CA SER A 15 -0.90 -9.04 -1.21
C SER A 15 -1.60 -9.96 -2.22
N MET A 16 -2.89 -10.18 -2.04
CA MET A 16 -3.66 -11.04 -2.93
C MET A 16 -3.75 -10.47 -4.35
N GLU A 17 -4.07 -9.19 -4.46
CA GLU A 17 -4.29 -8.60 -5.77
C GLU A 17 -3.00 -8.36 -6.55
N THR A 18 -1.89 -8.10 -5.87
CA THR A 18 -0.61 -7.90 -6.53
C THR A 18 0.20 -9.19 -6.67
N GLU A 19 -0.23 -10.24 -5.98
CA GLU A 19 0.49 -11.53 -5.92
C GLU A 19 1.91 -11.37 -5.38
N VAL A 20 2.09 -10.40 -4.47
CA VAL A 20 3.36 -10.18 -3.78
C VAL A 20 3.18 -10.63 -2.32
N GLU A 21 4.09 -11.45 -1.83
CA GLU A 21 4.03 -11.97 -0.46
C GLU A 21 4.08 -10.84 0.56
N ILE A 22 3.32 -11.00 1.64
CA ILE A 22 3.28 -10.00 2.72
C ILE A 22 4.67 -9.67 3.23
N GLU A 23 5.49 -10.68 3.43
CA GLU A 23 6.87 -10.49 3.91
C GLU A 23 7.70 -9.63 2.96
N GLN A 24 7.47 -9.80 1.66
CA GLN A 24 8.14 -8.99 0.65
C GLN A 24 7.68 -7.54 0.70
N ILE A 25 6.37 -7.33 0.81
CA ILE A 25 5.81 -5.97 0.88
C ILE A 25 6.40 -5.21 2.05
N LEU A 26 6.54 -5.89 3.19
CA LEU A 26 7.05 -5.27 4.42
C LEU A 26 8.58 -5.26 4.50
N SER A 27 9.26 -5.85 3.52
CA SER A 27 10.73 -5.89 3.50
C SER A 27 11.30 -4.58 2.94
N SER A 28 12.61 -4.54 2.78
CA SER A 28 13.29 -3.41 2.18
C SER A 28 13.62 -3.65 0.70
N SER A 29 12.99 -4.65 0.08
CA SER A 29 13.20 -4.96 -1.33
C SER A 29 12.89 -3.76 -2.22
N LYS A 30 13.71 -3.58 -3.23
CA LYS A 30 13.54 -2.49 -4.22
C LYS A 30 13.05 -3.01 -5.56
N GLU A 31 12.65 -4.29 -5.63
CA GLU A 31 12.10 -4.83 -6.87
C GLU A 31 10.83 -4.09 -7.23
N THR A 32 10.63 -3.85 -8.53
CA THR A 32 9.54 -3.01 -9.02
C THR A 32 8.16 -3.45 -8.52
N ASP A 33 7.87 -4.75 -8.63
CA ASP A 33 6.57 -5.26 -8.21
C ASP A 33 6.36 -5.13 -6.70
N VAL A 34 7.40 -5.33 -5.91
CA VAL A 34 7.34 -5.20 -4.46
C VAL A 34 7.12 -3.74 -4.07
N VAL A 35 7.84 -2.83 -4.72
CA VAL A 35 7.69 -1.40 -4.46
C VAL A 35 6.29 -0.93 -4.86
N ASP A 36 5.77 -1.40 -5.98
CA ASP A 36 4.40 -1.09 -6.40
C ASP A 36 3.38 -1.51 -5.33
N ALA A 37 3.53 -2.74 -4.82
CA ALA A 37 2.64 -3.24 -3.77
C ALA A 37 2.73 -2.40 -2.50
N ARG A 38 3.95 -2.01 -2.12
CA ARG A 38 4.17 -1.17 -0.93
C ARG A 38 3.53 0.20 -1.10
N TYR A 39 3.64 0.80 -2.27
CA TYR A 39 3.00 2.08 -2.56
C TYR A 39 1.49 1.96 -2.44
N LEU A 40 0.92 0.89 -2.99
CA LEU A 40 -0.53 0.66 -2.91
C LEU A 40 -0.99 0.46 -1.47
N LEU A 41 -0.22 -0.28 -0.69
CA LEU A 41 -0.53 -0.50 0.73
C LEU A 41 -0.60 0.85 1.47
N VAL A 42 0.43 1.66 1.33
CA VAL A 42 0.49 2.95 2.02
C VAL A 42 -0.66 3.86 1.56
N PHE A 43 -0.92 3.89 0.27
CA PHE A 43 -2.00 4.71 -0.28
C PHE A 43 -3.36 4.33 0.33
N PHE A 44 -3.68 3.03 0.32
CA PHE A 44 -4.99 2.60 0.83
C PHE A 44 -5.10 2.72 2.34
N LEU A 45 -4.01 2.58 3.08
CA LEU A 45 -4.02 2.84 4.52
C LEU A 45 -4.35 4.30 4.79
N ALA A 46 -3.73 5.22 4.05
CA ALA A 46 -4.01 6.65 4.19
C ALA A 46 -5.46 6.96 3.81
N GLN A 47 -5.96 6.34 2.75
CA GLN A 47 -7.36 6.52 2.32
C GLN A 47 -8.34 6.08 3.40
N ASN A 48 -7.94 5.13 4.22
CA ASN A 48 -8.79 4.60 5.29
C ASN A 48 -8.54 5.28 6.63
N GLY A 49 -7.90 6.43 6.61
CA GLY A 49 -7.81 7.29 7.78
C GLY A 49 -6.58 7.11 8.66
N LEU A 50 -5.61 6.30 8.25
CA LEU A 50 -4.37 6.18 9.00
C LEU A 50 -3.43 7.30 8.62
N TYR A 51 -2.83 7.96 9.62
CA TYR A 51 -1.88 9.03 9.37
C TYR A 51 -0.46 8.48 9.19
N PRO A 52 0.43 9.22 8.53
CA PRO A 52 1.79 8.75 8.25
C PRO A 52 2.55 8.19 9.46
N PRO A 53 2.51 8.80 10.65
CA PRO A 53 3.21 8.20 11.79
C PRO A 53 2.68 6.81 12.16
N THR A 54 1.38 6.63 12.08
CA THR A 54 0.75 5.34 12.38
C THR A 54 1.09 4.30 11.31
N ILE A 55 1.03 4.71 10.05
CA ILE A 55 1.39 3.81 8.94
C ILE A 55 2.84 3.36 9.11
N ALA A 56 3.73 4.29 9.42
CA ALA A 56 5.16 4.00 9.60
C ALA A 56 5.39 2.92 10.67
N LEU A 57 4.64 3.01 11.76
CA LEU A 57 4.74 2.00 12.83
C LEU A 57 4.34 0.62 12.33
N TYR A 58 3.21 0.54 11.62
CA TYR A 58 2.69 -0.75 11.17
C TYR A 58 3.57 -1.42 10.13
N ILE A 59 4.17 -0.64 9.23
CA ILE A 59 5.01 -1.24 8.18
C ILE A 59 6.50 -1.25 8.54
N ASN A 60 6.82 -0.81 9.76
CA ASN A 60 8.20 -0.78 10.26
C ASN A 60 9.14 0.03 9.37
N LYS A 61 8.67 1.21 8.98
CA LYS A 61 9.44 2.17 8.19
C LYS A 61 9.41 3.52 8.91
N THR A 62 10.11 4.50 8.37
CA THR A 62 10.10 5.85 8.95
C THR A 62 8.91 6.65 8.42
N LYS A 63 8.50 7.65 9.19
CA LYS A 63 7.49 8.61 8.74
C LYS A 63 7.92 9.28 7.44
N ARG A 64 9.23 9.55 7.32
CA ARG A 64 9.80 10.14 6.12
C ARG A 64 9.57 9.27 4.89
N SER A 65 9.79 7.95 5.03
CA SER A 65 9.53 7.00 3.95
C SER A 65 8.07 7.01 3.54
N VAL A 66 7.17 7.03 4.52
CA VAL A 66 5.73 7.05 4.25
C VAL A 66 5.35 8.32 3.50
N ASN A 67 5.83 9.47 3.96
CA ASN A 67 5.56 10.74 3.28
C ASN A 67 6.11 10.75 1.87
N TYR A 68 7.30 10.18 1.66
CA TYR A 68 7.89 10.06 0.33
C TYR A 68 6.97 9.26 -0.60
N ILE A 69 6.49 8.11 -0.11
CA ILE A 69 5.59 7.26 -0.91
C ILE A 69 4.32 8.02 -1.27
N LEU A 70 3.70 8.69 -0.30
CA LEU A 70 2.46 9.42 -0.56
C LEU A 70 2.67 10.57 -1.53
N SER A 71 3.79 11.28 -1.41
CA SER A 71 4.10 12.40 -2.32
C SER A 71 4.37 11.94 -3.74
N ASN A 72 4.89 10.73 -3.91
CA ASN A 72 5.29 10.21 -5.22
C ASN A 72 4.30 9.20 -5.81
N PHE A 73 3.19 8.97 -5.13
CA PHE A 73 2.24 7.96 -5.57
C PHE A 73 1.69 8.24 -6.97
N ASN A 74 1.27 9.48 -7.22
CA ASN A 74 0.70 9.85 -8.52
C ASN A 74 1.70 9.70 -9.64
N SER A 75 2.96 10.07 -9.40
CA SER A 75 4.02 9.92 -10.41
C SER A 75 4.22 8.45 -10.76
N ARG A 76 4.23 7.59 -9.74
CA ARG A 76 4.41 6.17 -9.97
C ARG A 76 3.20 5.56 -10.67
N LEU A 77 2.00 6.00 -10.32
CA LEU A 77 0.77 5.56 -10.95
C LEU A 77 0.78 5.84 -12.46
N LYS A 78 1.36 6.96 -12.87
CA LYS A 78 1.41 7.36 -14.28
C LYS A 78 2.49 6.66 -15.09
N GLN A 79 3.45 6.01 -14.45
CA GLN A 79 4.57 5.38 -15.13
C GLN A 79 4.22 4.12 -15.90
N GLY A 80 3.06 3.51 -15.61
CA GLY A 80 2.62 2.31 -16.30
C GLY A 80 1.17 2.02 -15.99
N LYS A 81 0.63 1.02 -16.66
CA LYS A 81 -0.78 0.67 -16.51
C LYS A 81 -1.06 -0.25 -15.33
N ILE A 82 -0.05 -1.00 -14.90
CA ILE A 82 -0.26 -2.05 -13.90
C ILE A 82 -0.73 -1.50 -12.56
N MET A 83 -0.20 -0.36 -12.14
CA MET A 83 -0.60 0.26 -10.88
C MET A 83 -2.09 0.61 -10.88
N GLY A 84 -2.58 1.15 -11.99
CA GLY A 84 -4.00 1.48 -12.13
C GLY A 84 -4.89 0.24 -12.06
N ILE A 85 -4.46 -0.85 -12.69
CA ILE A 85 -5.19 -2.11 -12.67
C ILE A 85 -5.26 -2.65 -11.25
N TYR A 86 -4.14 -2.70 -10.54
CA TYR A 86 -4.10 -3.16 -9.15
C TYR A 86 -4.97 -2.27 -8.26
N MET A 87 -4.89 -0.96 -8.47
CA MET A 87 -5.66 0.00 -7.68
C MET A 87 -7.16 -0.30 -7.77
N GLU A 88 -7.66 -0.55 -8.99
CA GLU A 88 -9.07 -0.88 -9.19
C GLU A 88 -9.44 -2.21 -8.54
N LYS A 89 -8.60 -3.22 -8.68
CA LYS A 89 -8.85 -4.53 -8.07
C LYS A 89 -8.91 -4.44 -6.55
N ILE A 90 -7.98 -3.70 -5.97
CA ILE A 90 -7.92 -3.53 -4.51
C ILE A 90 -9.16 -2.77 -4.04
N ARG A 91 -9.53 -1.69 -4.75
CA ARG A 91 -10.70 -0.89 -4.40
C ARG A 91 -11.96 -1.77 -4.37
N LYS A 92 -12.15 -2.60 -5.38
CA LYS A 92 -13.29 -3.51 -5.43
C LYS A 92 -13.27 -4.54 -4.32
N SER A 93 -12.11 -5.11 -4.05
CA SER A 93 -11.96 -6.10 -2.99
C SER A 93 -12.25 -5.51 -1.61
N LEU A 94 -11.96 -4.22 -1.42
CA LEU A 94 -12.25 -3.54 -0.17
C LEU A 94 -13.71 -3.07 -0.09
N GLY A 95 -14.47 -3.23 -1.17
CA GLY A 95 -15.88 -2.81 -1.19
C GLY A 95 -16.07 -1.32 -1.35
N ASN A 96 -15.09 -0.61 -1.86
CA ASN A 96 -15.15 0.85 -2.07
C ASN A 96 -15.48 1.15 -3.53
N ASP A 97 -16.60 0.71 -3.97
CA ASP A 97 -17.02 0.91 -5.37
C ASP A 97 -17.39 2.34 -5.66
#